data_a350a0aad19c2294bac7edbba7edd94d
#
_entry.id   a350a0aad19c2294bac7edbba7edd94d
#
_cell.length_a   1.000
_cell.length_b   1.000
_cell.length_c   1.000
_cell.angle_alpha   90.00
_cell.angle_beta   90.00
_cell.angle_gamma   90.00
#
_symmetry.space_group_name_H-M   'P 1'
#
loop_
_entity.id
_entity.type
_entity.pdbx_description
1 polymer ?
#
loop_
_entity_poly.entity_id
_entity_poly.type
_entity_poly.pdbx_seq_one_letter_code
_entity_poly.pdbx_strand_id
1 'polypeptide(L)'
;MPAADAGELAAPGDPGDPLAQLLAGTYRDPDTGEQLGAAARSVVIADALDGREADLVAALDLGHYLALVADEDTYAALGQRVERALGSRFAVQRIVLDRAPHADTATLERLSARLDARTDAVVAVGSGTINDLCKLAALGRGCPQVVFATAPSMNGYTSLSASITEGGLKRSVRAATPVGVFFDLAVLAAAPLRLIRAGLGDSVCRPTAQADWLLSHLLLGRPYREVPFALLASD
;
A
#
# COMPACT_ATOMS: atom_id res chain seq x y z
N MET A 1 -18.19 -26.47 19.85
CA MET A 1 -17.89 -26.18 18.44
C MET A 1 -16.39 -26.26 18.28
N PRO A 2 -15.83 -27.08 17.39
CA PRO A 2 -14.39 -27.13 17.16
C PRO A 2 -13.91 -25.81 16.56
N ALA A 3 -12.77 -25.34 17.03
CA ALA A 3 -12.08 -24.19 16.48
C ALA A 3 -11.82 -24.44 14.98
N ALA A 4 -12.20 -23.49 14.14
CA ALA A 4 -11.83 -23.51 12.74
C ALA A 4 -10.30 -23.47 12.67
N ASP A 5 -9.75 -24.41 11.95
CA ASP A 5 -8.34 -24.50 11.61
C ASP A 5 -7.94 -23.15 10.95
N ALA A 6 -7.10 -22.38 11.60
CA ALA A 6 -6.53 -21.19 11.01
C ALA A 6 -5.61 -21.66 9.90
N GLY A 7 -6.10 -21.61 8.66
CA GLY A 7 -5.32 -21.97 7.49
C GLY A 7 -3.97 -21.27 7.55
N GLU A 8 -2.93 -22.05 7.49
CA GLU A 8 -1.53 -21.61 7.45
C GLU A 8 -1.40 -20.64 6.26
N LEU A 9 -1.21 -19.35 6.55
CA LEU A 9 -0.92 -18.36 5.52
C LEU A 9 0.29 -18.86 4.74
N ALA A 10 0.12 -19.11 3.45
CA ALA A 10 1.15 -19.66 2.58
C ALA A 10 2.46 -18.88 2.81
N ALA A 11 3.53 -19.62 3.09
CA ALA A 11 4.84 -19.03 3.29
C ALA A 11 5.25 -18.27 2.02
N PRO A 12 5.83 -17.08 2.12
CA PRO A 12 6.30 -16.35 0.93
C PRO A 12 7.31 -17.22 0.18
N GLY A 13 6.92 -17.72 -1.00
CA GLY A 13 7.74 -18.58 -1.84
C GLY A 13 7.07 -19.86 -2.35
N ASP A 14 5.83 -20.14 -1.99
CA ASP A 14 5.07 -21.22 -2.61
C ASP A 14 4.83 -20.89 -4.10
N PRO A 15 5.29 -21.71 -5.06
CA PRO A 15 5.03 -21.49 -6.49
C PRO A 15 3.52 -21.49 -6.84
N GLY A 16 2.67 -22.02 -5.96
CA GLY A 16 1.22 -21.98 -6.09
C GLY A 16 0.57 -20.70 -5.58
N ASP A 17 1.29 -19.85 -4.83
CA ASP A 17 0.76 -18.61 -4.29
C ASP A 17 0.53 -17.56 -5.42
N PRO A 18 -0.72 -17.11 -5.63
CA PRO A 18 -1.04 -16.09 -6.63
C PRO A 18 -0.25 -14.78 -6.45
N LEU A 19 0.05 -14.37 -5.21
CA LEU A 19 0.84 -13.18 -4.93
C LEU A 19 2.29 -13.37 -5.41
N ALA A 20 2.91 -14.51 -5.13
CA ALA A 20 4.25 -14.81 -5.60
C ALA A 20 4.32 -14.84 -7.13
N GLN A 21 3.32 -15.46 -7.79
CA GLN A 21 3.22 -15.49 -9.24
C GLN A 21 3.02 -14.09 -9.84
N LEU A 22 2.18 -13.24 -9.24
CA LEU A 22 1.97 -11.87 -9.68
C LEU A 22 3.26 -11.02 -9.54
N LEU A 23 3.97 -11.16 -8.43
CA LEU A 23 5.24 -10.47 -8.22
C LEU A 23 6.33 -10.94 -9.21
N ALA A 24 6.33 -12.23 -9.56
CA ALA A 24 7.21 -12.80 -10.56
C ALA A 24 6.78 -12.51 -12.02
N GLY A 25 5.57 -11.97 -12.24
CA GLY A 25 5.00 -11.76 -13.59
C GLY A 25 4.67 -13.07 -14.31
N THR A 26 4.45 -14.16 -13.58
CA THR A 26 4.16 -15.50 -14.13
C THR A 26 2.71 -15.94 -13.98
N TYR A 27 1.89 -15.16 -13.25
CA TYR A 27 0.48 -15.46 -13.09
C TYR A 27 -0.24 -15.45 -14.44
N ARG A 28 -0.96 -16.54 -14.75
CA ARG A 28 -1.79 -16.62 -15.96
C ARG A 28 -3.24 -16.27 -15.65
N ASP A 29 -3.73 -15.27 -16.34
CA ASP A 29 -5.13 -14.89 -16.33
C ASP A 29 -6.00 -16.05 -16.88
N PRO A 30 -6.88 -16.65 -16.08
CA PRO A 30 -7.72 -17.74 -16.56
C PRO A 30 -8.74 -17.32 -17.64
N ASP A 31 -9.11 -16.03 -17.71
CA ASP A 31 -10.08 -15.54 -18.69
C ASP A 31 -9.43 -15.29 -20.06
N THR A 32 -8.18 -14.79 -20.09
CA THR A 32 -7.53 -14.37 -21.34
C THR A 32 -6.30 -15.20 -21.71
N GLY A 33 -5.74 -15.95 -20.75
CA GLY A 33 -4.46 -16.66 -20.91
C GLY A 33 -3.23 -15.75 -20.89
N GLU A 34 -3.40 -14.43 -20.75
CA GLU A 34 -2.30 -13.48 -20.66
C GLU A 34 -1.51 -13.63 -19.37
N GLN A 35 -0.22 -13.33 -19.41
CA GLN A 35 0.60 -13.22 -18.20
C GLN A 35 0.37 -11.87 -17.54
N LEU A 36 0.04 -11.91 -16.26
CA LEU A 36 -0.14 -10.73 -15.41
C LEU A 36 1.02 -10.61 -14.43
N GLY A 37 1.42 -9.37 -14.18
CA GLY A 37 2.44 -9.02 -13.19
C GLY A 37 1.98 -7.86 -12.31
N ALA A 38 2.42 -7.87 -11.07
CA ALA A 38 2.24 -6.73 -10.18
C ALA A 38 3.22 -5.61 -10.54
N ALA A 39 2.77 -4.36 -10.44
CA ALA A 39 3.66 -3.21 -10.56
C ALA A 39 4.55 -3.03 -9.31
N ALA A 40 4.16 -3.59 -8.17
CA ALA A 40 5.00 -3.70 -6.98
C ALA A 40 6.11 -4.73 -7.22
N ARG A 41 7.34 -4.40 -6.81
CA ARG A 41 8.49 -5.32 -6.88
C ARG A 41 8.60 -6.20 -5.65
N SER A 42 8.08 -5.76 -4.51
CA SER A 42 8.12 -6.49 -3.24
C SER A 42 6.87 -6.21 -2.43
N VAL A 43 6.23 -7.26 -1.96
CA VAL A 43 5.18 -7.21 -0.93
C VAL A 43 5.59 -8.20 0.15
N VAL A 44 5.74 -7.72 1.38
CA VAL A 44 6.15 -8.54 2.52
C VAL A 44 5.12 -8.39 3.64
N ILE A 45 4.59 -9.53 4.07
CA ILE A 45 3.73 -9.65 5.23
C ILE A 45 4.46 -10.56 6.22
N ALA A 46 4.74 -10.07 7.42
CA ALA A 46 5.46 -10.83 8.43
C ALA A 46 4.95 -10.48 9.83
N ASP A 47 5.08 -11.42 10.76
CA ASP A 47 4.70 -11.22 12.16
C ASP A 47 5.37 -9.97 12.76
N ALA A 48 6.64 -9.75 12.43
CA ALA A 48 7.39 -8.55 12.72
C ALA A 48 8.42 -8.28 11.63
N LEU A 49 8.66 -7.00 11.34
CA LEU A 49 9.70 -6.55 10.41
C LEU A 49 10.94 -5.99 11.12
N ASP A 50 10.94 -5.98 12.46
CA ASP A 50 11.97 -5.35 13.28
C ASP A 50 13.39 -5.80 12.89
N GLY A 51 14.24 -4.81 12.59
CA GLY A 51 15.61 -5.03 12.10
C GLY A 51 15.75 -5.38 10.62
N ARG A 52 14.66 -5.55 9.87
CA ARG A 52 14.67 -5.89 8.43
C ARG A 52 14.38 -4.71 7.51
N GLU A 53 13.93 -3.59 8.05
CA GLU A 53 13.41 -2.45 7.27
C GLU A 53 14.44 -1.92 6.27
N ALA A 54 15.70 -1.79 6.70
CA ALA A 54 16.78 -1.30 5.82
C ALA A 54 17.11 -2.30 4.71
N ASP A 55 17.12 -3.60 4.99
CA ASP A 55 17.38 -4.64 4.01
C ASP A 55 16.26 -4.71 2.97
N LEU A 56 15.00 -4.62 3.40
CA LEU A 56 13.84 -4.61 2.52
C LEU A 56 13.87 -3.44 1.53
N VAL A 57 14.23 -2.25 2.00
CA VAL A 57 14.34 -1.07 1.13
C VAL A 57 15.59 -1.15 0.25
N ALA A 58 16.72 -1.63 0.78
CA ALA A 58 17.96 -1.79 0.00
C ALA A 58 17.80 -2.78 -1.15
N ALA A 59 17.03 -3.86 -0.97
CA ALA A 59 16.74 -4.83 -2.01
C ALA A 59 15.99 -4.25 -3.23
N LEU A 60 15.39 -3.07 -3.08
CA LEU A 60 14.67 -2.39 -4.15
C LEU A 60 15.56 -1.50 -5.03
N ASP A 61 16.80 -1.23 -4.61
CA ASP A 61 17.77 -0.39 -5.34
C ASP A 61 17.18 0.97 -5.76
N LEU A 62 16.75 1.76 -4.76
CA LEU A 62 16.02 3.02 -4.97
C LEU A 62 16.88 4.27 -4.88
N GLY A 63 18.22 4.15 -4.87
CA GLY A 63 19.12 5.27 -4.64
C GLY A 63 19.48 5.44 -3.16
N HIS A 64 19.96 6.62 -2.78
CA HIS A 64 20.55 6.85 -1.46
C HIS A 64 19.78 7.88 -0.60
N TYR A 65 19.07 8.83 -1.23
CA TYR A 65 18.35 9.91 -0.55
C TYR A 65 16.87 9.58 -0.44
N LEU A 66 16.42 9.22 0.78
CA LEU A 66 15.03 8.82 1.03
C LEU A 66 14.29 9.91 1.80
N ALA A 67 13.06 10.22 1.39
CA ALA A 67 12.16 11.07 2.16
C ALA A 67 11.16 10.21 2.93
N LEU A 68 11.35 10.06 4.25
CA LEU A 68 10.40 9.39 5.14
C LEU A 68 9.29 10.35 5.52
N VAL A 69 8.06 9.97 5.20
CA VAL A 69 6.84 10.76 5.44
C VAL A 69 5.90 10.00 6.37
N ALA A 70 5.49 10.66 7.44
CA ALA A 70 4.52 10.17 8.41
C ALA A 70 3.68 11.32 8.96
N ASP A 71 2.62 11.05 9.70
CA ASP A 71 2.04 12.00 10.65
C ASP A 71 2.57 11.74 12.07
N GLU A 72 2.21 12.58 13.04
CA GLU A 72 2.70 12.42 14.42
C GLU A 72 2.37 11.07 15.02
N ASP A 73 1.17 10.54 14.79
CA ASP A 73 0.72 9.27 15.35
C ASP A 73 1.42 8.08 14.67
N THR A 74 1.52 8.07 13.36
CA THR A 74 2.17 7.00 12.60
C THR A 74 3.69 7.04 12.74
N TYR A 75 4.26 8.22 12.93
CA TYR A 75 5.68 8.37 13.25
C TYR A 75 6.00 7.77 14.64
N ALA A 76 5.15 8.00 15.65
CA ALA A 76 5.32 7.40 16.96
C ALA A 76 5.10 5.87 16.93
N ALA A 77 4.14 5.38 16.14
CA ALA A 77 3.81 3.96 16.05
C ALA A 77 4.90 3.13 15.35
N LEU A 78 5.47 3.63 14.24
CA LEU A 78 6.41 2.89 13.41
C LEU A 78 7.53 3.77 12.82
N GLY A 79 7.26 5.05 12.54
CA GLY A 79 8.15 5.93 11.79
C GLY A 79 9.53 6.07 12.41
N GLN A 80 9.62 6.19 13.74
CA GLN A 80 10.90 6.28 14.46
C GLN A 80 11.77 5.03 14.28
N ARG A 81 11.15 3.85 14.26
CA ARG A 81 11.85 2.58 14.06
C ARG A 81 12.38 2.50 12.62
N VAL A 82 11.53 2.80 11.63
CA VAL A 82 11.90 2.79 10.20
C VAL A 82 12.99 3.83 9.94
N GLU A 83 12.86 5.06 10.44
CA GLU A 83 13.89 6.11 10.27
C GLU A 83 15.25 5.66 10.80
N ARG A 84 15.28 5.10 12.02
CA ARG A 84 16.52 4.61 12.62
C ARG A 84 17.14 3.48 11.81
N ALA A 85 16.34 2.52 11.36
CA ALA A 85 16.80 1.42 10.55
C ALA A 85 17.37 1.91 9.21
N LEU A 86 16.63 2.76 8.48
CA LEU A 86 17.07 3.32 7.21
C LEU A 86 18.32 4.20 7.33
N GLY A 87 18.42 4.99 8.42
CA GLY A 87 19.58 5.86 8.69
C GLY A 87 20.92 5.15 8.80
N SER A 88 20.93 3.81 8.95
CA SER A 88 22.15 3.01 8.92
C SER A 88 22.76 2.85 7.52
N ARG A 89 21.97 3.06 6.44
CA ARG A 89 22.38 2.83 5.05
C ARG A 89 22.07 3.97 4.09
N PHE A 90 21.11 4.82 4.44
CA PHE A 90 20.58 5.86 3.57
C PHE A 90 20.67 7.23 4.23
N ALA A 91 20.72 8.27 3.41
CA ALA A 91 20.46 9.63 3.86
C ALA A 91 18.93 9.82 3.94
N VAL A 92 18.41 10.01 5.15
CA VAL A 92 16.97 10.09 5.38
C VAL A 92 16.54 11.52 5.70
N GLN A 93 15.70 12.09 4.86
CA GLN A 93 14.96 13.30 5.16
C GLN A 93 13.69 12.91 5.91
N ARG A 94 13.52 13.37 7.15
CA ARG A 94 12.29 13.19 7.92
C ARG A 94 11.28 14.30 7.63
N ILE A 95 10.07 13.90 7.24
CA ILE A 95 8.91 14.79 7.05
C ILE A 95 7.74 14.27 7.88
N VAL A 96 7.49 14.89 9.02
CA VAL A 96 6.33 14.60 9.85
C VAL A 96 5.28 15.68 9.60
N LEU A 97 4.08 15.25 9.23
CA LEU A 97 2.88 16.07 9.08
C LEU A 97 2.18 16.19 10.44
N ASP A 98 1.34 17.20 10.57
CA ASP A 98 0.50 17.39 11.74
C ASP A 98 -0.39 16.16 11.97
N ARG A 99 -0.89 16.00 13.19
CA ARG A 99 -1.76 14.89 13.57
C ARG A 99 -3.03 14.87 12.73
N ALA A 100 -3.42 13.68 12.28
CA ALA A 100 -4.61 13.42 11.48
C ALA A 100 -4.72 14.32 10.23
N PRO A 101 -3.72 14.35 9.34
CA PRO A 101 -3.76 15.18 8.14
C PRO A 101 -4.90 14.73 7.21
N HIS A 102 -5.40 15.65 6.42
CA HIS A 102 -6.32 15.33 5.34
C HIS A 102 -5.57 15.08 4.04
N ALA A 103 -6.03 14.08 3.27
CA ALA A 103 -5.57 13.88 1.90
C ALA A 103 -6.28 14.91 1.00
N ASP A 104 -5.79 16.15 1.01
CA ASP A 104 -6.28 17.25 0.19
C ASP A 104 -5.14 17.93 -0.57
N THR A 105 -5.52 18.78 -1.52
CA THR A 105 -4.58 19.50 -2.40
C THR A 105 -3.61 20.36 -1.58
N ALA A 106 -4.08 21.05 -0.55
CA ALA A 106 -3.24 21.93 0.26
C ALA A 106 -2.18 21.16 1.05
N THR A 107 -2.55 19.99 1.60
CA THR A 107 -1.60 19.10 2.30
C THR A 107 -0.60 18.49 1.33
N LEU A 108 -1.05 18.10 0.12
CA LEU A 108 -0.16 17.59 -0.93
C LEU A 108 0.85 18.65 -1.38
N GLU A 109 0.43 19.88 -1.58
CA GLU A 109 1.31 21.00 -1.95
C GLU A 109 2.37 21.25 -0.86
N ARG A 110 1.95 21.31 0.42
CA ARG A 110 2.88 21.46 1.56
C ARG A 110 3.87 20.30 1.66
N LEU A 111 3.42 19.06 1.46
CA LEU A 111 4.30 17.90 1.44
C LEU A 111 5.30 17.99 0.27
N SER A 112 4.81 18.26 -0.93
CA SER A 112 5.64 18.33 -2.15
C SER A 112 6.71 19.43 -2.06
N ALA A 113 6.37 20.58 -1.46
CA ALA A 113 7.32 21.68 -1.25
C ALA A 113 8.42 21.34 -0.23
N ARG A 114 8.19 20.37 0.67
CA ARG A 114 9.18 19.91 1.65
C ARG A 114 10.12 18.83 1.13
N LEU A 115 9.80 18.17 0.01
CA LEU A 115 10.68 17.15 -0.57
C LEU A 115 11.97 17.77 -1.09
N ASP A 116 13.11 17.26 -0.63
CA ASP A 116 14.44 17.67 -1.12
C ASP A 116 14.56 17.36 -2.63
N ALA A 117 15.27 18.24 -3.34
CA ALA A 117 15.54 18.06 -4.76
C ALA A 117 16.28 16.75 -5.08
N ARG A 118 17.01 16.20 -4.13
CA ARG A 118 17.78 14.96 -4.27
C ARG A 118 17.00 13.70 -3.94
N THR A 119 15.70 13.81 -3.53
CA THR A 119 14.91 12.63 -3.12
C THR A 119 14.86 11.60 -4.24
N ASP A 120 15.45 10.42 -3.98
CA ASP A 120 15.43 9.27 -4.88
C ASP A 120 14.17 8.43 -4.72
N ALA A 121 13.62 8.36 -3.50
CA ALA A 121 12.37 7.67 -3.21
C ALA A 121 11.64 8.26 -2.01
N VAL A 122 10.30 8.15 -2.00
CA VAL A 122 9.45 8.50 -0.88
C VAL A 122 9.10 7.24 -0.09
N VAL A 123 9.38 7.25 1.21
CA VAL A 123 9.03 6.18 2.15
C VAL A 123 7.84 6.64 3.00
N ALA A 124 6.66 6.17 2.65
CA ALA A 124 5.44 6.42 3.41
C ALA A 124 5.38 5.51 4.64
N VAL A 125 5.24 6.07 5.83
CA VAL A 125 4.96 5.31 7.05
C VAL A 125 3.61 5.74 7.57
N GLY A 126 2.57 4.94 7.27
CA GLY A 126 1.21 5.35 7.60
C GLY A 126 0.13 4.43 7.04
N SER A 127 -1.11 4.88 7.15
CA SER A 127 -2.28 4.25 6.57
C SER A 127 -2.73 5.00 5.30
N GLY A 128 -4.00 4.90 4.91
CA GLY A 128 -4.52 5.40 3.64
C GLY A 128 -4.16 6.85 3.32
N THR A 129 -4.32 7.78 4.27
CA THR A 129 -4.04 9.20 4.04
C THR A 129 -2.57 9.46 3.68
N ILE A 130 -1.65 8.94 4.49
CA ILE A 130 -0.21 9.10 4.24
C ILE A 130 0.20 8.39 2.95
N ASN A 131 -0.31 7.17 2.73
CA ASN A 131 -0.04 6.44 1.50
C ASN A 131 -0.49 7.22 0.25
N ASP A 132 -1.70 7.77 0.24
CA ASP A 132 -2.25 8.47 -0.92
C ASP A 132 -1.54 9.81 -1.18
N LEU A 133 -1.24 10.58 -0.13
CA LEU A 133 -0.42 11.79 -0.24
C LEU A 133 0.97 11.49 -0.81
N CYS A 134 1.62 10.43 -0.31
CA CYS A 134 2.94 10.01 -0.77
C CYS A 134 2.94 9.49 -2.20
N LYS A 135 1.90 8.74 -2.63
CA LYS A 135 1.72 8.33 -4.03
C LYS A 135 1.74 9.52 -4.97
N LEU A 136 0.98 10.57 -4.64
CA LEU A 136 0.88 11.76 -5.48
C LEU A 136 2.15 12.62 -5.43
N ALA A 137 2.75 12.78 -4.25
CA ALA A 137 4.00 13.53 -4.08
C ALA A 137 5.16 12.85 -4.82
N ALA A 138 5.28 11.51 -4.72
CA ALA A 138 6.28 10.72 -5.43
C ALA A 138 6.09 10.80 -6.95
N LEU A 139 4.83 10.67 -7.42
CA LEU A 139 4.49 10.83 -8.83
C LEU A 139 4.87 12.21 -9.36
N GLY A 140 4.51 13.28 -8.64
CA GLY A 140 4.87 14.65 -8.99
C GLY A 140 6.38 14.91 -8.97
N ARG A 141 7.12 14.18 -8.13
CA ARG A 141 8.59 14.22 -8.05
C ARG A 141 9.27 13.37 -9.13
N GLY A 142 8.56 12.42 -9.72
CA GLY A 142 9.11 11.46 -10.69
C GLY A 142 9.98 10.37 -10.04
N CYS A 143 9.71 10.04 -8.76
CA CYS A 143 10.45 9.02 -8.03
C CYS A 143 9.52 7.91 -7.52
N PRO A 144 10.05 6.72 -7.18
CA PRO A 144 9.27 5.62 -6.63
C PRO A 144 8.81 5.89 -5.19
N GLN A 145 7.77 5.17 -4.78
CA GLN A 145 7.28 5.12 -3.41
C GLN A 145 7.45 3.72 -2.83
N VAL A 146 7.78 3.68 -1.54
CA VAL A 146 7.70 2.50 -0.67
C VAL A 146 6.72 2.81 0.46
N VAL A 147 6.00 1.82 0.97
CA VAL A 147 5.10 2.00 2.10
C VAL A 147 5.33 0.96 3.20
N PHE A 148 5.44 1.43 4.43
CA PHE A 148 5.32 0.67 5.67
C PHE A 148 3.94 0.98 6.26
N ALA A 149 3.05 -0.01 6.19
CA ALA A 149 1.67 0.16 6.65
C ALA A 149 1.58 0.18 8.18
N THR A 150 0.81 1.13 8.73
CA THR A 150 0.61 1.25 10.19
C THR A 150 -0.77 0.81 10.65
N ALA A 151 -1.68 0.51 9.72
CA ALA A 151 -3.01 0.01 10.05
C ALA A 151 -3.60 -0.78 8.88
N PRO A 152 -4.37 -1.85 9.12
CA PRO A 152 -5.09 -2.60 8.10
C PRO A 152 -6.42 -1.91 7.75
N SER A 153 -6.40 -0.60 7.46
CA SER A 153 -7.60 0.25 7.38
C SER A 153 -8.22 0.30 5.99
N MET A 154 -7.55 -0.25 4.99
CA MET A 154 -7.98 -0.26 3.59
C MET A 154 -7.21 -1.32 2.79
N ASN A 155 -7.72 -1.70 1.62
CA ASN A 155 -7.09 -2.63 0.69
C ASN A 155 -6.30 -1.94 -0.45
N GLY A 156 -6.25 -0.61 -0.49
CA GLY A 156 -5.71 0.18 -1.60
C GLY A 156 -4.21 0.46 -1.57
N TYR A 157 -3.40 -0.21 -0.73
CA TYR A 157 -1.96 0.05 -0.65
C TYR A 157 -1.25 -0.10 -2.00
N THR A 158 -1.58 -1.14 -2.75
CA THR A 158 -0.99 -1.45 -4.07
C THR A 158 -1.77 -0.87 -5.25
N SER A 159 -2.81 -0.06 -5.03
CA SER A 159 -3.64 0.47 -6.12
C SER A 159 -2.89 1.48 -7.00
N LEU A 160 -3.33 1.58 -8.27
CA LEU A 160 -2.89 2.60 -9.24
C LEU A 160 -3.58 3.95 -9.05
N SER A 161 -4.31 4.13 -7.96
CA SER A 161 -5.02 5.38 -7.66
C SER A 161 -4.73 5.85 -6.25
N ALA A 162 -4.96 7.13 -6.03
CA ALA A 162 -4.96 7.77 -4.73
C ALA A 162 -6.26 8.56 -4.57
N SER A 163 -6.79 8.61 -3.35
CA SER A 163 -7.95 9.42 -3.02
C SER A 163 -7.51 10.77 -2.49
N ILE A 164 -7.95 11.87 -3.13
CA ILE A 164 -7.64 13.23 -2.71
C ILE A 164 -8.91 14.09 -2.70
N THR A 165 -8.99 15.01 -1.75
CA THR A 165 -10.06 16.02 -1.70
C THR A 165 -9.62 17.30 -2.41
N GLU A 166 -10.36 17.68 -3.44
CA GLU A 166 -10.13 18.90 -4.22
C GLU A 166 -11.43 19.70 -4.25
N GLY A 167 -11.41 20.95 -3.81
CA GLY A 167 -12.58 21.82 -3.77
C GLY A 167 -13.73 21.24 -2.93
N GLY A 168 -13.44 20.51 -1.85
CA GLY A 168 -14.44 19.85 -0.99
C GLY A 168 -14.99 18.52 -1.55
N LEU A 169 -14.59 18.09 -2.74
CA LEU A 169 -15.01 16.83 -3.36
C LEU A 169 -13.89 15.79 -3.29
N LYS A 170 -14.23 14.60 -2.78
CA LYS A 170 -13.31 13.45 -2.80
C LYS A 170 -13.25 12.87 -4.21
N ARG A 171 -12.04 12.79 -4.76
CA ARG A 171 -11.77 12.23 -6.09
C ARG A 171 -10.77 11.10 -6.00
N SER A 172 -10.96 10.10 -6.84
CA SER A 172 -9.92 9.10 -7.12
C SER A 172 -9.13 9.55 -8.33
N VAL A 173 -7.83 9.79 -8.15
CA VAL A 173 -6.94 10.23 -9.22
C VAL A 173 -5.90 9.15 -9.52
N ARG A 174 -5.42 9.12 -10.76
CA ARG A 174 -4.39 8.17 -11.16
C ARG A 174 -3.08 8.48 -10.42
N ALA A 175 -2.46 7.43 -9.89
CA ALA A 175 -1.17 7.48 -9.21
C ALA A 175 -0.28 6.31 -9.68
N ALA A 176 0.90 6.16 -9.10
CA ALA A 176 1.76 5.00 -9.29
C ALA A 176 1.58 4.01 -8.13
N THR A 177 1.69 2.72 -8.43
CA THR A 177 1.76 1.69 -7.40
C THR A 177 3.10 1.83 -6.64
N PRO A 178 3.11 1.73 -5.31
CA PRO A 178 4.36 1.62 -4.56
C PRO A 178 5.18 0.42 -5.02
N VAL A 179 6.49 0.61 -5.16
CA VAL A 179 7.40 -0.47 -5.58
C VAL A 179 7.68 -1.48 -4.46
N GLY A 180 7.50 -1.06 -3.20
CA GLY A 180 7.59 -1.93 -2.02
C GLY A 180 6.43 -1.66 -1.06
N VAL A 181 5.80 -2.73 -0.56
CA VAL A 181 4.71 -2.66 0.42
C VAL A 181 5.00 -3.61 1.56
N PHE A 182 5.13 -3.08 2.77
CA PHE A 182 5.60 -3.83 3.91
C PHE A 182 4.59 -3.78 5.06
N PHE A 183 4.18 -4.96 5.51
CA PHE A 183 3.19 -5.15 6.58
C PHE A 183 3.86 -5.87 7.76
N ASP A 184 3.95 -5.16 8.89
CA ASP A 184 4.32 -5.70 10.18
C ASP A 184 3.04 -6.02 10.96
N LEU A 185 2.71 -7.30 11.10
CA LEU A 185 1.45 -7.73 11.71
C LEU A 185 1.33 -7.29 13.17
N ALA A 186 2.44 -7.23 13.91
CA ALA A 186 2.42 -6.72 15.29
C ALA A 186 2.03 -5.24 15.34
N VAL A 187 2.51 -4.42 14.40
CA VAL A 187 2.11 -3.01 14.28
C VAL A 187 0.66 -2.87 13.85
N LEU A 188 0.22 -3.66 12.85
CA LEU A 188 -1.15 -3.63 12.36
C LEU A 188 -2.16 -4.06 13.44
N ALA A 189 -1.82 -5.06 14.24
CA ALA A 189 -2.67 -5.53 15.35
C ALA A 189 -2.78 -4.50 16.48
N ALA A 190 -1.76 -3.67 16.68
CA ALA A 190 -1.75 -2.58 17.65
C ALA A 190 -2.46 -1.30 17.16
N ALA A 191 -2.92 -1.27 15.90
CA ALA A 191 -3.60 -0.12 15.34
C ALA A 191 -4.93 0.19 16.08
N PRO A 192 -5.38 1.45 16.10
CA PRO A 192 -6.66 1.80 16.69
C PRO A 192 -7.81 0.97 16.12
N LEU A 193 -8.65 0.41 16.99
CA LEU A 193 -9.75 -0.51 16.61
C LEU A 193 -10.65 0.05 15.51
N ARG A 194 -10.85 1.38 15.47
CA ARG A 194 -11.61 2.04 14.39
C ARG A 194 -10.99 1.82 13.01
N LEU A 195 -9.66 1.75 12.91
CA LEU A 195 -8.95 1.52 11.64
C LEU A 195 -9.01 0.04 11.24
N ILE A 196 -8.93 -0.88 12.19
CA ILE A 196 -9.12 -2.32 11.95
C ILE A 196 -10.55 -2.56 11.43
N ARG A 197 -11.57 -1.96 12.08
CA ARG A 197 -12.97 -2.05 11.64
C ARG A 197 -13.18 -1.41 10.27
N ALA A 198 -12.49 -0.31 9.95
CA ALA A 198 -12.56 0.30 8.63
C ALA A 198 -12.05 -0.65 7.54
N GLY A 199 -10.93 -1.36 7.77
CA GLY A 199 -10.42 -2.35 6.85
C GLY A 199 -11.34 -3.56 6.67
N LEU A 200 -11.99 -4.02 7.74
CA LEU A 200 -13.03 -5.04 7.64
C LEU A 200 -14.18 -4.55 6.74
N GLY A 201 -14.67 -3.32 6.96
CA GLY A 201 -15.71 -2.72 6.11
C GLY A 201 -15.30 -2.61 4.65
N ASP A 202 -14.04 -2.20 4.40
CA ASP A 202 -13.47 -2.10 3.05
C ASP A 202 -13.36 -3.48 2.37
N SER A 203 -13.13 -4.54 3.12
CA SER A 203 -13.10 -5.91 2.60
C SER A 203 -14.50 -6.47 2.35
N VAL A 204 -15.45 -6.22 3.26
CA VAL A 204 -16.84 -6.72 3.15
C VAL A 204 -17.62 -6.07 2.01
N CYS A 205 -17.23 -4.88 1.53
CA CYS A 205 -17.90 -4.25 0.39
C CYS A 205 -17.63 -4.92 -0.97
N ARG A 206 -16.66 -5.84 -1.07
CA ARG A 206 -16.23 -6.47 -2.34
C ARG A 206 -17.36 -7.17 -3.10
N PRO A 207 -18.23 -8.01 -2.50
CA PRO A 207 -19.34 -8.64 -3.22
C PRO A 207 -20.31 -7.61 -3.83
N THR A 208 -20.56 -6.49 -3.12
CA THR A 208 -21.40 -5.41 -3.64
C THR A 208 -20.73 -4.72 -4.83
N ALA A 209 -19.44 -4.42 -4.73
CA ALA A 209 -18.67 -3.82 -5.83
C ALA A 209 -18.62 -4.76 -7.06
N GLN A 210 -18.53 -6.07 -6.84
CA GLN A 210 -18.59 -7.07 -7.91
C GLN A 210 -19.97 -7.05 -8.61
N ALA A 211 -21.04 -7.03 -7.84
CA ALA A 211 -22.40 -6.96 -8.37
C ALA A 211 -22.61 -5.69 -9.20
N ASP A 212 -22.15 -4.54 -8.73
CA ASP A 212 -22.21 -3.27 -9.47
C ASP A 212 -21.40 -3.31 -10.76
N TRP A 213 -20.23 -3.93 -10.74
CA TRP A 213 -19.41 -4.08 -11.95
C TRP A 213 -20.08 -5.03 -12.96
N LEU A 214 -20.64 -6.17 -12.50
CA LEU A 214 -21.39 -7.08 -13.35
C LEU A 214 -22.63 -6.40 -13.95
N LEU A 215 -23.36 -5.63 -13.13
CA LEU A 215 -24.51 -4.84 -13.61
C LEU A 215 -24.09 -3.83 -14.69
N SER A 216 -22.97 -3.15 -14.49
CA SER A 216 -22.41 -2.23 -15.50
C SER A 216 -22.02 -2.97 -16.80
N HIS A 217 -21.53 -4.20 -16.70
CA HIS A 217 -21.25 -5.05 -17.86
C HIS A 217 -22.54 -5.39 -18.62
N LEU A 218 -23.54 -5.89 -17.89
CA LEU A 218 -24.81 -6.34 -18.50
C LEU A 218 -25.61 -5.21 -19.14
N LEU A 219 -25.62 -4.03 -18.53
CA LEU A 219 -26.44 -2.90 -18.98
C LEU A 219 -25.69 -1.95 -19.93
N LEU A 220 -24.39 -1.79 -19.78
CA LEU A 220 -23.61 -0.77 -20.47
C LEU A 220 -22.50 -1.36 -21.36
N GLY A 221 -22.35 -2.69 -21.41
CA GLY A 221 -21.29 -3.35 -22.16
C GLY A 221 -19.88 -3.05 -21.67
N ARG A 222 -19.70 -2.65 -20.39
CA ARG A 222 -18.38 -2.40 -19.81
C ARG A 222 -17.62 -3.72 -19.68
N PRO A 223 -16.29 -3.74 -19.89
CA PRO A 223 -15.50 -4.94 -19.66
C PRO A 223 -15.66 -5.44 -18.22
N TYR A 224 -15.90 -6.74 -18.04
CA TYR A 224 -15.99 -7.41 -16.76
C TYR A 224 -14.99 -8.57 -16.74
N ARG A 225 -14.36 -8.80 -15.59
CA ARG A 225 -13.40 -9.88 -15.39
C ARG A 225 -13.65 -10.56 -14.04
N GLU A 226 -13.57 -11.88 -14.03
CA GLU A 226 -13.79 -12.69 -12.82
C GLU A 226 -12.52 -12.84 -11.98
N VAL A 227 -11.34 -12.76 -12.61
CA VAL A 227 -10.04 -12.97 -11.95
C VAL A 227 -9.86 -12.22 -10.63
N PRO A 228 -10.17 -10.90 -10.51
CA PRO A 228 -9.97 -10.19 -9.25
C PRO A 228 -10.79 -10.78 -8.10
N PHE A 229 -11.90 -11.44 -8.40
CA PHE A 229 -12.79 -12.05 -7.39
C PHE A 229 -12.42 -13.49 -7.13
N ALA A 230 -12.02 -14.24 -8.15
CA ALA A 230 -11.52 -15.61 -8.00
C ALA A 230 -10.26 -15.67 -7.12
N LEU A 231 -9.35 -14.71 -7.27
CA LEU A 231 -8.16 -14.57 -6.40
C LEU A 231 -8.49 -14.34 -4.93
N LEU A 232 -9.68 -13.79 -4.63
CA LEU A 232 -10.11 -13.45 -3.27
C LEU A 232 -11.08 -14.48 -2.70
N ALA A 233 -11.57 -15.42 -3.50
CA ALA A 233 -12.53 -16.44 -3.07
C ALA A 233 -11.84 -17.66 -2.44
N SER A 234 -10.53 -17.76 -2.59
CA SER A 234 -9.72 -18.85 -2.03
C SER A 234 -9.16 -18.56 -0.63
N ASP A 235 -9.41 -17.35 -0.10
CA ASP A 235 -9.05 -16.92 1.25
C ASP A 235 -10.33 -16.98 2.15
#